data_1fbca064fce1b38a8e3503a6c3c0e2f1
#
_entry.id   1fbca064fce1b38a8e3503a6c3c0e2f1
#
_cell.length_a   1.000
_cell.length_b   1.000
_cell.length_c   1.000
_cell.angle_alpha   90.00
_cell.angle_beta   90.00
_cell.angle_gamma   90.00
#
_symmetry.space_group_name_H-M   'P 1'
#
loop_
_entity.id
_entity.type
_entity.pdbx_description
1 polymer ?
#
loop_
_entity_poly.entity_id
_entity_poly.type
_entity_poly.pdbx_seq_one_letter_code
_entity_poly.pdbx_strand_id
1 'polypeptide(L)'
;LQKEIVYKCERCGCVANEYRWKQQSQQGRFVAENPGAETRGFHLNTLASTFCGWKEIVQKFIVAKEQLDQGNPEGMKVWVNTELGETWEERGEQVEDTELFNRREIYDAVVPEEVLVLTAGVDVQDDRFEVEIVGWGVGKESWGIRYQKIYGDMLKEQVWEDLDAFLQTVWCKKDGTALRIISCCIDSGGHHTDQVYRFTKERYERGVWAIKGKGGAEVPYIRNPTTNNRVKTPLFIIGVDAGKALLYQRLRHN
;
A
#
# COMPACT_ATOMS: atom_id res chain seq x y z
N LEU A 1 34.70 -18.53 24.52
CA LEU A 1 34.44 -17.14 24.96
C LEU A 1 32.98 -16.79 24.57
N GLN A 2 32.07 -16.82 25.55
CA GLN A 2 30.73 -16.27 25.36
C GLN A 2 30.87 -14.75 25.14
N LYS A 3 30.57 -14.28 23.93
CA LYS A 3 30.53 -12.83 23.68
C LYS A 3 29.33 -12.26 24.43
N GLU A 4 29.57 -11.32 25.32
CA GLU A 4 28.53 -10.60 26.04
C GLU A 4 27.80 -9.67 25.07
N ILE A 5 26.46 -9.65 25.12
CA ILE A 5 25.64 -8.74 24.33
C ILE A 5 25.52 -7.43 25.12
N VAL A 6 25.89 -6.33 24.48
CA VAL A 6 25.88 -5.01 25.08
C VAL A 6 25.20 -4.00 24.17
N TYR A 7 24.57 -3.01 24.75
CA TYR A 7 24.09 -1.83 24.04
C TYR A 7 25.17 -0.76 24.01
N LYS A 8 25.45 -0.21 22.85
CA LYS A 8 26.33 0.95 22.69
C LYS A 8 25.49 2.16 22.28
N CYS A 9 25.51 3.21 23.09
CA CYS A 9 24.79 4.43 22.79
C CYS A 9 25.43 5.15 21.58
N GLU A 10 24.65 5.42 20.54
CA GLU A 10 25.11 6.10 19.34
C GLU A 10 25.55 7.56 19.63
N ARG A 11 24.88 8.20 20.60
CA ARG A 11 25.12 9.61 20.92
C ARG A 11 26.39 9.87 21.75
N CYS A 12 26.69 8.99 22.69
CA CYS A 12 27.83 9.21 23.62
C CYS A 12 28.84 8.06 23.64
N GLY A 13 28.58 6.95 22.94
CA GLY A 13 29.44 5.78 22.89
C GLY A 13 29.47 4.92 24.17
N CYS A 14 28.74 5.31 25.22
CA CYS A 14 28.65 4.51 26.44
C CYS A 14 28.11 3.11 26.19
N VAL A 15 28.66 2.15 26.91
CA VAL A 15 28.29 0.74 26.81
C VAL A 15 27.54 0.30 28.06
N ALA A 16 26.42 -0.40 27.91
CA ALA A 16 25.65 -0.98 29.00
C ALA A 16 25.29 -2.43 28.69
N ASN A 17 25.36 -3.31 29.70
CA ASN A 17 24.77 -4.63 29.58
C ASN A 17 23.24 -4.57 29.75
N GLU A 18 22.57 -5.68 29.43
CA GLU A 18 21.11 -5.78 29.44
C GLU A 18 20.48 -5.34 30.77
N TYR A 19 20.99 -5.84 31.88
CA TYR A 19 20.46 -5.54 33.21
C TYR A 19 20.52 -4.04 33.53
N ARG A 20 21.69 -3.44 33.37
CA ARG A 20 21.90 -2.02 33.65
C ARG A 20 21.05 -1.14 32.71
N TRP A 21 20.97 -1.51 31.45
CA TRP A 21 20.17 -0.74 30.48
C TRP A 21 18.68 -0.80 30.82
N LYS A 22 18.14 -2.00 31.13
CA LYS A 22 16.73 -2.16 31.49
C LYS A 22 16.36 -1.46 32.79
N GLN A 23 17.26 -1.43 33.78
CA GLN A 23 17.05 -0.62 34.99
C GLN A 23 16.98 0.87 34.66
N GLN A 24 17.88 1.38 33.84
CA GLN A 24 17.88 2.77 33.44
C GLN A 24 16.69 3.17 32.57
N SER A 25 16.23 2.28 31.71
CA SER A 25 15.08 2.52 30.84
C SER A 25 13.78 2.76 31.62
N GLN A 26 13.65 2.22 32.84
CA GLN A 26 12.50 2.47 33.73
C GLN A 26 12.40 3.94 34.17
N GLN A 27 13.50 4.70 34.10
CA GLN A 27 13.53 6.14 34.40
C GLN A 27 13.29 6.99 33.13
N GLY A 28 13.10 6.34 31.99
CA GLY A 28 12.79 6.97 30.71
C GLY A 28 11.41 7.65 30.72
N ARG A 29 11.26 8.63 29.85
CA ARG A 29 9.97 9.30 29.61
C ARG A 29 9.69 9.36 28.13
N PHE A 30 8.42 9.24 27.77
CA PHE A 30 7.99 9.49 26.40
C PHE A 30 8.02 11.00 26.11
N VAL A 31 8.59 11.35 24.97
CA VAL A 31 8.60 12.73 24.47
C VAL A 31 7.70 12.76 23.25
N ALA A 32 6.70 13.63 23.27
CA ALA A 32 5.78 13.74 22.15
C ALA A 32 6.47 14.37 20.94
N GLU A 33 6.44 13.70 19.79
CA GLU A 33 6.90 14.24 18.50
C GLU A 33 5.87 15.22 17.92
N ASN A 34 4.58 14.96 18.16
CA ASN A 34 3.49 15.86 17.78
C ASN A 34 2.59 16.17 18.99
N PRO A 35 2.94 17.18 19.82
CA PRO A 35 2.20 17.48 21.04
C PRO A 35 0.79 18.02 20.82
N GLY A 36 0.43 18.41 19.58
CA GLY A 36 -0.90 18.89 19.20
C GLY A 36 -1.85 17.82 18.68
N ALA A 37 -1.41 16.57 18.56
CA ALA A 37 -2.26 15.50 18.05
C ALA A 37 -3.36 15.10 19.04
N GLU A 38 -4.59 14.89 18.55
CA GLU A 38 -5.72 14.40 19.35
C GLU A 38 -5.49 12.97 19.85
N THR A 39 -4.85 12.13 19.03
CA THR A 39 -4.51 10.74 19.37
C THR A 39 -3.07 10.65 19.82
N ARG A 40 -2.83 9.98 20.97
CA ARG A 40 -1.49 9.73 21.51
C ARG A 40 -1.04 8.32 21.15
N GLY A 41 0.05 8.21 20.40
CA GLY A 41 0.75 6.95 20.15
C GLY A 41 1.97 6.81 21.07
N PHE A 42 2.30 5.57 21.44
CA PHE A 42 3.50 5.25 22.20
C PHE A 42 4.28 4.17 21.45
N HIS A 43 5.58 4.37 21.29
CA HIS A 43 6.49 3.39 20.71
C HIS A 43 7.43 2.85 21.80
N LEU A 44 7.47 1.52 21.93
CA LEU A 44 8.39 0.82 22.83
C LEU A 44 8.84 -0.48 22.14
N ASN A 45 10.14 -0.64 21.96
CA ASN A 45 10.70 -1.85 21.39
C ASN A 45 10.92 -2.95 22.44
N THR A 46 11.09 -4.20 21.98
CA THR A 46 11.26 -5.37 22.84
C THR A 46 12.57 -5.33 23.64
N LEU A 47 13.56 -4.53 23.25
CA LEU A 47 14.80 -4.36 24.03
C LEU A 47 14.55 -3.86 25.45
N ALA A 48 13.49 -3.07 25.64
CA ALA A 48 13.08 -2.56 26.96
C ALA A 48 12.21 -3.55 27.75
N SER A 49 11.74 -4.64 27.13
CA SER A 49 10.88 -5.64 27.77
C SER A 49 11.64 -6.41 28.85
N THR A 50 11.00 -6.59 30.01
CA THR A 50 11.50 -7.46 31.08
C THR A 50 11.17 -8.93 30.85
N PHE A 51 10.29 -9.25 29.89
CA PHE A 51 9.85 -10.62 29.59
C PHE A 51 10.74 -11.31 28.55
N CYS A 52 11.55 -10.57 27.81
CA CYS A 52 12.38 -11.07 26.73
C CYS A 52 13.86 -10.71 26.95
N GLY A 53 14.76 -11.68 26.84
CA GLY A 53 16.21 -11.44 26.98
C GLY A 53 16.84 -10.97 25.68
N TRP A 54 17.84 -10.11 25.74
CA TRP A 54 18.56 -9.63 24.56
C TRP A 54 19.20 -10.77 23.75
N LYS A 55 19.59 -11.86 24.41
CA LYS A 55 20.13 -13.02 23.71
C LYS A 55 19.15 -13.60 22.71
N GLU A 56 17.88 -13.70 23.09
CA GLU A 56 16.81 -14.21 22.22
C GLU A 56 16.56 -13.25 21.04
N ILE A 57 16.47 -11.95 21.32
CA ILE A 57 16.26 -10.92 20.29
C ILE A 57 17.39 -10.93 19.24
N VAL A 58 18.64 -11.02 19.71
CA VAL A 58 19.82 -11.10 18.83
C VAL A 58 19.87 -12.39 18.03
N GLN A 59 19.49 -13.52 18.63
CA GLN A 59 19.41 -14.79 17.90
C GLN A 59 18.38 -14.73 16.78
N LYS A 60 17.19 -14.19 17.03
CA LYS A 60 16.16 -13.95 16.01
C LYS A 60 16.68 -13.03 14.90
N PHE A 61 17.42 -11.97 15.27
CA PHE A 61 18.04 -11.06 14.29
C PHE A 61 19.04 -11.78 13.39
N ILE A 62 19.93 -12.60 13.94
CA ILE A 62 20.95 -13.32 13.17
C ILE A 62 20.27 -14.23 12.13
N VAL A 63 19.26 -15.00 12.54
CA VAL A 63 18.51 -15.88 11.62
C VAL A 63 17.80 -15.07 10.54
N ALA A 64 17.14 -13.98 10.92
CA ALA A 64 16.46 -13.09 9.98
C ALA A 64 17.44 -12.42 8.98
N LYS A 65 18.64 -12.05 9.46
CA LYS A 65 19.71 -11.47 8.64
C LYS A 65 20.27 -12.47 7.63
N GLU A 66 20.51 -13.71 8.05
CA GLU A 66 20.95 -14.77 7.14
C GLU A 66 19.92 -15.04 6.02
N GLN A 67 18.64 -15.04 6.35
CA GLN A 67 17.56 -15.17 5.36
C GLN A 67 17.52 -13.99 4.39
N LEU A 68 17.68 -12.77 4.91
CA LEU A 68 17.73 -11.56 4.10
C LEU A 68 18.92 -11.60 3.12
N ASP A 69 20.10 -12.02 3.59
CA ASP A 69 21.30 -12.12 2.75
C ASP A 69 21.16 -13.20 1.65
N GLN A 70 20.24 -14.15 1.83
CA GLN A 70 19.82 -15.15 0.84
C GLN A 70 18.67 -14.65 -0.07
N GLY A 71 18.26 -13.38 0.06
CA GLY A 71 17.20 -12.77 -0.75
C GLY A 71 15.76 -12.96 -0.21
N ASN A 72 15.61 -13.51 1.01
CA ASN A 72 14.32 -13.63 1.66
C ASN A 72 14.14 -12.57 2.77
N PRO A 73 13.38 -11.47 2.56
CA PRO A 73 13.22 -10.40 3.52
C PRO A 73 12.19 -10.70 4.63
N GLU A 74 11.37 -11.75 4.52
CA GLU A 74 10.23 -11.99 5.41
C GLU A 74 10.64 -12.11 6.88
N GLY A 75 11.72 -12.84 7.18
CA GLY A 75 12.23 -12.96 8.55
C GLY A 75 12.64 -11.62 9.16
N MET A 76 13.31 -10.77 8.38
CA MET A 76 13.73 -9.45 8.83
C MET A 76 12.54 -8.50 9.00
N LYS A 77 11.56 -8.56 8.12
CA LYS A 77 10.30 -7.82 8.23
C LYS A 77 9.55 -8.15 9.52
N VAL A 78 9.42 -9.44 9.83
CA VAL A 78 8.82 -9.87 11.10
C VAL A 78 9.63 -9.35 12.27
N TRP A 79 10.96 -9.46 12.23
CA TRP A 79 11.83 -9.02 13.33
C TRP A 79 11.72 -7.50 13.57
N VAL A 80 11.75 -6.67 12.54
CA VAL A 80 11.61 -5.21 12.66
C VAL A 80 10.24 -4.85 13.23
N ASN A 81 9.17 -5.43 12.68
CA ASN A 81 7.81 -5.11 13.10
C ASN A 81 7.51 -5.57 14.53
N THR A 82 8.08 -6.70 14.98
CA THR A 82 7.76 -7.27 16.29
C THR A 82 8.77 -6.91 17.37
N GLU A 83 10.07 -6.93 17.08
CA GLU A 83 11.10 -6.70 18.10
C GLU A 83 11.44 -5.20 18.22
N LEU A 84 11.47 -4.45 17.12
CA LEU A 84 11.65 -3.00 17.18
C LEU A 84 10.33 -2.23 17.33
N GLY A 85 9.19 -2.82 16.94
CA GLY A 85 7.90 -2.12 16.88
C GLY A 85 7.87 -1.05 15.79
N GLU A 86 8.71 -1.21 14.75
CA GLU A 86 8.85 -0.28 13.64
C GLU A 86 8.22 -0.88 12.37
N THR A 87 7.75 -0.02 11.48
CA THR A 87 7.26 -0.47 10.18
C THR A 87 8.44 -0.88 9.32
N TRP A 88 8.42 -2.12 8.79
CA TRP A 88 9.40 -2.54 7.79
C TRP A 88 9.24 -1.73 6.51
N GLU A 89 10.31 -1.06 6.12
CA GLU A 89 10.41 -0.43 4.82
C GLU A 89 11.18 -1.35 3.88
N GLU A 90 10.53 -1.83 2.83
CA GLU A 90 11.24 -2.53 1.77
C GLU A 90 12.21 -1.54 1.12
N ARG A 91 13.51 -1.76 1.29
CA ARG A 91 14.55 -1.02 0.56
C ARG A 91 14.58 -1.52 -0.89
N GLY A 92 13.45 -1.38 -1.56
CA GLY A 92 13.36 -1.46 -3.00
C GLY A 92 13.80 -0.14 -3.64
N GLU A 93 13.66 -0.05 -4.94
CA GLU A 93 13.84 1.19 -5.67
C GLU A 93 12.91 2.27 -5.12
N GLN A 94 13.44 3.19 -4.32
CA GLN A 94 12.68 4.33 -3.79
C GLN A 94 12.73 5.47 -4.80
N VAL A 95 11.58 6.10 -5.02
CA VAL A 95 11.51 7.42 -5.66
C VAL A 95 11.44 8.43 -4.51
N GLU A 96 12.29 9.45 -4.57
CA GLU A 96 12.29 10.53 -3.59
C GLU A 96 10.92 11.21 -3.58
N ASP A 97 10.22 11.14 -2.44
CA ASP A 97 8.89 11.73 -2.27
C ASP A 97 8.91 13.25 -2.47
N THR A 98 10.00 13.91 -2.10
CA THR A 98 10.23 15.34 -2.32
C THR A 98 10.19 15.71 -3.81
N GLU A 99 10.77 14.88 -4.70
CA GLU A 99 10.74 15.12 -6.14
C GLU A 99 9.32 14.97 -6.69
N LEU A 100 8.57 13.96 -6.26
CA LEU A 100 7.17 13.78 -6.64
C LEU A 100 6.30 14.93 -6.12
N PHE A 101 6.55 15.37 -4.89
CA PHE A 101 5.84 16.50 -4.31
C PHE A 101 6.07 17.79 -5.10
N ASN A 102 7.29 18.05 -5.56
CA ASN A 102 7.64 19.24 -6.33
C ASN A 102 7.08 19.22 -7.76
N ARG A 103 6.74 18.06 -8.30
CA ARG A 103 6.10 17.90 -9.62
C ARG A 103 4.58 18.06 -9.59
N ARG A 104 3.98 18.34 -8.42
CA ARG A 104 2.53 18.55 -8.33
C ARG A 104 2.13 19.77 -9.14
N GLU A 105 1.08 19.60 -9.90
CA GLU A 105 0.45 20.65 -10.68
C GLU A 105 -0.89 21.03 -10.06
N ILE A 106 -1.27 22.30 -10.22
CA ILE A 106 -2.61 22.78 -9.91
C ILE A 106 -3.29 23.06 -11.23
N TYR A 107 -4.39 22.39 -11.49
CA TYR A 107 -5.20 22.61 -12.69
C TYR A 107 -6.63 22.98 -12.31
N ASP A 108 -7.19 23.97 -13.02
CA ASP A 108 -8.49 24.57 -12.69
C ASP A 108 -9.68 23.74 -13.16
N ALA A 109 -9.46 22.86 -14.13
CA ALA A 109 -10.51 22.01 -14.67
C ALA A 109 -10.56 20.68 -13.93
N VAL A 110 -11.74 20.11 -13.84
CA VAL A 110 -11.92 18.76 -13.30
C VAL A 110 -11.13 17.75 -14.13
N VAL A 111 -11.09 17.92 -15.46
CA VAL A 111 -10.31 17.11 -16.39
C VAL A 111 -9.40 18.02 -17.21
N PRO A 112 -8.07 17.87 -17.14
CA PRO A 112 -7.12 18.59 -17.99
C PRO A 112 -7.36 18.37 -19.49
N GLU A 113 -6.98 19.35 -20.31
CA GLU A 113 -7.24 19.35 -21.76
C GLU A 113 -6.57 18.19 -22.49
N GLU A 114 -5.38 17.77 -22.03
CA GLU A 114 -4.56 16.72 -22.63
C GLU A 114 -5.09 15.30 -22.35
N VAL A 115 -6.05 15.16 -21.44
CA VAL A 115 -6.65 13.87 -21.10
C VAL A 115 -7.51 13.37 -22.25
N LEU A 116 -7.24 12.17 -22.72
CA LEU A 116 -7.96 11.51 -23.81
C LEU A 116 -8.93 10.44 -23.32
N VAL A 117 -8.58 9.74 -22.24
CA VAL A 117 -9.41 8.66 -21.67
C VAL A 117 -9.34 8.67 -20.16
N LEU A 118 -10.39 8.15 -19.51
CA LEU A 118 -10.46 7.97 -18.06
C LEU A 118 -10.52 6.51 -17.70
N THR A 119 -9.78 6.13 -16.66
CA THR A 119 -9.86 4.81 -16.02
C THR A 119 -10.12 4.96 -14.54
N ALA A 120 -10.61 3.89 -13.89
CA ALA A 120 -10.78 3.85 -12.45
C ALA A 120 -10.11 2.63 -11.83
N GLY A 121 -9.56 2.82 -10.63
CA GLY A 121 -9.15 1.75 -9.72
C GLY A 121 -10.02 1.77 -8.48
N VAL A 122 -10.47 0.62 -8.02
CA VAL A 122 -11.31 0.50 -6.82
C VAL A 122 -10.68 -0.50 -5.87
N ASP A 123 -10.37 -0.03 -4.68
CA ASP A 123 -10.01 -0.86 -3.53
C ASP A 123 -11.24 -1.08 -2.64
N VAL A 124 -11.43 -2.33 -2.18
CA VAL A 124 -12.60 -2.76 -1.40
C VAL A 124 -12.19 -3.00 0.04
N GLN A 125 -12.63 -2.12 0.93
CA GLN A 125 -12.45 -2.23 2.37
C GLN A 125 -13.69 -2.82 3.04
N ASP A 126 -13.65 -3.05 4.34
CA ASP A 126 -14.78 -3.65 5.07
C ASP A 126 -16.00 -2.72 5.18
N ASP A 127 -15.78 -1.40 5.14
CA ASP A 127 -16.79 -0.36 5.38
C ASP A 127 -16.91 0.68 4.26
N ARG A 128 -16.10 0.54 3.17
CA ARG A 128 -16.07 1.54 2.09
C ARG A 128 -15.38 1.02 0.83
N PHE A 129 -15.64 1.70 -0.27
CA PHE A 129 -14.77 1.68 -1.45
C PHE A 129 -13.82 2.89 -1.41
N GLU A 130 -12.60 2.69 -1.84
CA GLU A 130 -11.67 3.77 -2.19
C GLU A 130 -11.48 3.75 -3.71
N VAL A 131 -11.92 4.82 -4.36
CA VAL A 131 -11.96 4.90 -5.83
C VAL A 131 -11.03 6.00 -6.29
N GLU A 132 -10.12 5.68 -7.19
CA GLU A 132 -9.27 6.64 -7.87
C GLU A 132 -9.58 6.66 -9.36
N ILE A 133 -9.82 7.87 -9.90
CA ILE A 133 -10.01 8.11 -11.33
C ILE A 133 -8.76 8.77 -11.87
N VAL A 134 -8.20 8.18 -12.93
CA VAL A 134 -7.00 8.63 -13.60
C VAL A 134 -7.31 8.99 -15.04
N GLY A 135 -6.90 10.18 -15.45
CA GLY A 135 -6.90 10.62 -16.84
C GLY A 135 -5.59 10.23 -17.53
N TRP A 136 -5.67 9.83 -18.78
CA TRP A 136 -4.51 9.42 -19.58
C TRP A 136 -4.46 10.22 -20.88
N GLY A 137 -3.27 10.73 -21.20
CA GLY A 137 -2.94 11.44 -22.43
C GLY A 137 -2.01 10.67 -23.35
N VAL A 138 -1.45 11.40 -24.31
CA VAL A 138 -0.44 10.87 -25.23
C VAL A 138 0.81 10.45 -24.46
N GLY A 139 1.47 9.37 -24.90
CA GLY A 139 2.70 8.89 -24.26
C GLY A 139 2.51 8.25 -22.87
N LYS A 140 1.26 8.02 -22.44
CA LYS A 140 0.88 7.52 -21.12
C LYS A 140 1.10 8.54 -19.99
N GLU A 141 1.15 9.82 -20.32
CA GLU A 141 1.03 10.88 -19.32
C GLU A 141 -0.27 10.71 -18.55
N SER A 142 -0.26 10.99 -17.25
CA SER A 142 -1.41 10.69 -16.40
C SER A 142 -1.65 11.79 -15.38
N TRP A 143 -2.94 12.02 -15.08
CA TRP A 143 -3.42 12.99 -14.11
C TRP A 143 -4.38 12.32 -13.14
N GLY A 144 -4.21 12.59 -11.84
CA GLY A 144 -5.19 12.23 -10.83
C GLY A 144 -6.43 13.13 -10.96
N ILE A 145 -7.55 12.58 -11.37
CA ILE A 145 -8.79 13.36 -11.60
C ILE A 145 -9.62 13.43 -10.32
N ARG A 146 -9.83 12.31 -9.66
CA ARG A 146 -10.65 12.24 -8.45
C ARG A 146 -10.26 11.04 -7.59
N TYR A 147 -10.09 11.29 -6.31
CA TYR A 147 -10.11 10.26 -5.29
C TYR A 147 -11.41 10.39 -4.48
N GLN A 148 -12.13 9.29 -4.32
CA GLN A 148 -13.43 9.28 -3.64
C GLN A 148 -13.54 8.07 -2.71
N LYS A 149 -14.01 8.31 -1.48
CA LYS A 149 -14.46 7.25 -0.57
C LYS A 149 -15.97 7.15 -0.62
N ILE A 150 -16.49 5.92 -0.79
CA ILE A 150 -17.92 5.62 -0.77
C ILE A 150 -18.12 4.67 0.40
N TYR A 151 -18.71 5.21 1.49
CA TYR A 151 -18.93 4.45 2.73
C TYR A 151 -20.23 3.66 2.68
N GLY A 152 -20.22 2.46 3.24
CA GLY A 152 -21.42 1.64 3.41
C GLY A 152 -21.09 0.20 3.79
N ASP A 153 -22.14 -0.54 4.09
CA ASP A 153 -22.06 -1.97 4.42
C ASP A 153 -21.91 -2.77 3.11
N MET A 154 -20.76 -3.44 2.93
CA MET A 154 -20.47 -4.21 1.71
C MET A 154 -21.40 -5.41 1.49
N LEU A 155 -22.18 -5.79 2.49
CA LEU A 155 -23.22 -6.84 2.37
C LEU A 155 -24.54 -6.31 1.83
N LYS A 156 -24.72 -4.97 1.77
CA LYS A 156 -25.91 -4.33 1.23
C LYS A 156 -25.73 -3.93 -0.22
N GLU A 157 -26.78 -4.04 -0.99
CA GLU A 157 -26.80 -3.69 -2.41
C GLU A 157 -26.58 -2.20 -2.64
N GLN A 158 -27.10 -1.34 -1.75
CA GLN A 158 -27.05 0.11 -1.90
C GLN A 158 -25.64 0.66 -2.15
N VAL A 159 -24.64 0.23 -1.38
CA VAL A 159 -23.26 0.73 -1.56
C VAL A 159 -22.66 0.35 -2.92
N TRP A 160 -23.10 -0.80 -3.49
CA TRP A 160 -22.70 -1.23 -4.84
C TRP A 160 -23.42 -0.43 -5.93
N GLU A 161 -24.68 -0.04 -5.70
CA GLU A 161 -25.40 0.88 -6.58
C GLU A 161 -24.78 2.28 -6.56
N ASP A 162 -24.37 2.76 -5.37
CA ASP A 162 -23.68 4.03 -5.21
C ASP A 162 -22.34 4.03 -5.96
N LEU A 163 -21.58 2.92 -5.87
CA LEU A 163 -20.36 2.72 -6.68
C LEU A 163 -20.68 2.75 -8.17
N ASP A 164 -21.70 2.02 -8.62
CA ASP A 164 -22.07 1.98 -10.02
C ASP A 164 -22.49 3.36 -10.56
N ALA A 165 -23.27 4.09 -9.79
CA ALA A 165 -23.65 5.47 -10.13
C ALA A 165 -22.43 6.38 -10.24
N PHE A 166 -21.47 6.26 -9.32
CA PHE A 166 -20.23 7.01 -9.36
C PHE A 166 -19.38 6.68 -10.59
N LEU A 167 -19.23 5.40 -10.93
CA LEU A 167 -18.47 4.94 -12.11
C LEU A 167 -19.11 5.40 -13.44
N GLN A 168 -20.41 5.72 -13.45
CA GLN A 168 -21.12 6.25 -14.62
C GLN A 168 -21.11 7.77 -14.72
N THR A 169 -20.50 8.48 -13.75
CA THR A 169 -20.39 9.96 -13.77
C THR A 169 -19.71 10.43 -15.05
N VAL A 170 -20.23 11.52 -15.58
CA VAL A 170 -19.64 12.22 -16.72
C VAL A 170 -18.69 13.29 -16.19
N TRP A 171 -17.49 13.31 -16.73
CA TRP A 171 -16.42 14.25 -16.36
C TRP A 171 -16.15 15.18 -17.52
N CYS A 172 -16.11 16.49 -17.27
CA CYS A 172 -15.99 17.47 -18.35
C CYS A 172 -14.64 18.20 -18.30
N LYS A 173 -14.07 18.42 -19.47
CA LYS A 173 -13.01 19.38 -19.69
C LYS A 173 -13.55 20.82 -19.64
N LYS A 174 -12.64 21.80 -19.65
CA LYS A 174 -12.99 23.23 -19.63
C LYS A 174 -13.79 23.65 -20.87
N ASP A 175 -13.51 23.06 -22.02
CA ASP A 175 -14.20 23.28 -23.29
C ASP A 175 -15.60 22.64 -23.37
N GLY A 176 -16.01 21.89 -22.33
CA GLY A 176 -17.26 21.14 -22.28
C GLY A 176 -17.19 19.73 -22.85
N THR A 177 -16.04 19.31 -23.35
CA THR A 177 -15.84 17.91 -23.80
C THR A 177 -16.09 16.93 -22.66
N ALA A 178 -17.06 16.04 -22.85
CA ALA A 178 -17.48 15.05 -21.86
C ALA A 178 -16.73 13.74 -22.02
N LEU A 179 -16.15 13.24 -20.94
CA LEU A 179 -15.47 11.96 -20.86
C LEU A 179 -16.17 11.03 -19.87
N ARG A 180 -16.12 9.74 -20.14
CA ARG A 180 -16.59 8.68 -19.24
C ARG A 180 -15.43 7.73 -18.91
N ILE A 181 -15.53 7.06 -17.77
CA ILE A 181 -14.63 5.96 -17.43
C ILE A 181 -14.84 4.82 -18.42
N ILE A 182 -13.78 4.50 -19.18
CA ILE A 182 -13.84 3.43 -20.20
C ILE A 182 -13.41 2.07 -19.63
N SER A 183 -12.69 2.08 -18.50
CA SER A 183 -12.21 0.87 -17.85
C SER A 183 -12.10 1.09 -16.34
N CYS A 184 -12.54 0.07 -15.60
CA CYS A 184 -12.46 0.06 -14.15
C CYS A 184 -11.93 -1.30 -13.67
N CYS A 185 -10.91 -1.27 -12.81
CA CYS A 185 -10.40 -2.47 -12.14
C CYS A 185 -10.80 -2.44 -10.67
N ILE A 186 -11.39 -3.52 -10.17
CA ILE A 186 -11.82 -3.67 -8.76
C ILE A 186 -11.02 -4.79 -8.13
N ASP A 187 -10.31 -4.48 -7.03
CA ASP A 187 -9.57 -5.52 -6.29
C ASP A 187 -10.53 -6.50 -5.62
N SER A 188 -10.26 -7.79 -5.84
CA SER A 188 -11.01 -8.91 -5.27
C SER A 188 -10.21 -9.69 -4.23
N GLY A 189 -9.09 -9.14 -3.76
CA GLY A 189 -8.17 -9.81 -2.84
C GLY A 189 -8.66 -9.91 -1.39
N GLY A 190 -9.66 -9.11 -0.99
CA GLY A 190 -10.16 -8.98 0.38
C GLY A 190 -11.32 -9.90 0.76
N HIS A 191 -12.06 -9.51 1.81
CA HIS A 191 -13.13 -10.31 2.40
C HIS A 191 -14.40 -10.37 1.53
N HIS A 192 -14.64 -9.38 0.65
CA HIS A 192 -15.87 -9.24 -0.15
C HIS A 192 -15.73 -9.77 -1.59
N THR A 193 -14.87 -10.77 -1.80
CA THR A 193 -14.53 -11.35 -3.11
C THR A 193 -15.76 -11.76 -3.94
N ASP A 194 -16.74 -12.41 -3.33
CA ASP A 194 -17.93 -12.92 -4.05
C ASP A 194 -18.82 -11.75 -4.52
N GLN A 195 -18.93 -10.68 -3.75
CA GLN A 195 -19.66 -9.46 -4.13
C GLN A 195 -18.97 -8.77 -5.32
N VAL A 196 -17.63 -8.61 -5.27
CA VAL A 196 -16.84 -8.08 -6.38
C VAL A 196 -17.10 -8.87 -7.65
N TYR A 197 -17.08 -10.21 -7.58
CA TYR A 197 -17.30 -11.06 -8.76
C TYR A 197 -18.70 -10.92 -9.35
N ARG A 198 -19.75 -10.82 -8.53
CA ARG A 198 -21.10 -10.59 -9.00
C ARG A 198 -21.23 -9.23 -9.66
N PHE A 199 -20.74 -8.18 -9.02
CA PHE A 199 -20.78 -6.83 -9.52
C PHE A 199 -20.06 -6.69 -10.88
N THR A 200 -18.84 -7.21 -10.98
CA THR A 200 -18.04 -7.13 -12.20
C THR A 200 -18.58 -8.01 -13.33
N LYS A 201 -19.19 -9.15 -13.02
CA LYS A 201 -19.79 -10.03 -14.04
C LYS A 201 -20.87 -9.33 -14.85
N GLU A 202 -21.78 -8.63 -14.17
CA GLU A 202 -22.88 -7.91 -14.82
C GLU A 202 -22.41 -6.70 -15.63
N ARG A 203 -21.20 -6.17 -15.30
CA ARG A 203 -20.65 -4.95 -15.88
C ARG A 203 -19.41 -5.18 -16.73
N TYR A 204 -19.13 -6.44 -17.05
CA TYR A 204 -17.94 -6.83 -17.79
C TYR A 204 -17.86 -6.13 -19.16
N GLU A 205 -18.96 -6.09 -19.90
CA GLU A 205 -19.06 -5.43 -21.21
C GLU A 205 -18.92 -3.90 -21.11
N ARG A 206 -19.09 -3.33 -19.94
CA ARG A 206 -18.83 -1.91 -19.67
C ARG A 206 -17.39 -1.62 -19.31
N GLY A 207 -16.50 -2.62 -19.35
CA GLY A 207 -15.10 -2.48 -18.97
C GLY A 207 -14.85 -2.48 -17.45
N VAL A 208 -15.76 -3.06 -16.65
CA VAL A 208 -15.56 -3.22 -15.20
C VAL A 208 -15.07 -4.63 -14.90
N TRP A 209 -13.86 -4.75 -14.42
CA TRP A 209 -13.16 -6.03 -14.29
C TRP A 209 -12.69 -6.30 -12.87
N ALA A 210 -12.79 -7.58 -12.46
CA ALA A 210 -12.18 -8.04 -11.22
C ALA A 210 -10.70 -8.30 -11.43
N ILE A 211 -9.87 -7.77 -10.54
CA ILE A 211 -8.44 -8.04 -10.48
C ILE A 211 -8.07 -8.71 -9.17
N LYS A 212 -6.92 -9.38 -9.14
CA LYS A 212 -6.32 -9.90 -7.91
C LYS A 212 -4.81 -9.79 -8.00
N GLY A 213 -4.20 -9.17 -7.00
CA GLY A 213 -2.75 -9.08 -6.86
C GLY A 213 -2.13 -10.44 -6.57
N LYS A 214 -0.98 -10.72 -7.18
CA LYS A 214 -0.12 -11.87 -6.88
C LYS A 214 1.33 -11.41 -6.81
N GLY A 215 1.97 -11.61 -5.66
CA GLY A 215 3.40 -11.39 -5.49
C GLY A 215 4.24 -12.47 -6.17
N GLY A 216 5.52 -12.17 -6.37
CA GLY A 216 6.53 -13.04 -6.95
C GLY A 216 7.17 -12.44 -8.21
N ALA A 217 8.51 -12.46 -8.27
CA ALA A 217 9.28 -11.92 -9.38
C ALA A 217 8.96 -12.58 -10.73
N GLU A 218 8.51 -13.83 -10.70
CA GLU A 218 8.13 -14.62 -11.88
C GLU A 218 6.72 -14.29 -12.41
N VAL A 219 5.93 -13.47 -11.68
CA VAL A 219 4.57 -13.16 -12.08
C VAL A 219 4.57 -11.97 -13.03
N PRO A 220 4.21 -12.14 -14.32
CA PRO A 220 4.16 -11.02 -15.25
C PRO A 220 3.08 -10.03 -14.84
N TYR A 221 3.28 -8.75 -15.18
CA TYR A 221 2.40 -7.65 -14.76
C TYR A 221 0.92 -7.93 -15.06
N ILE A 222 0.60 -8.38 -16.26
CA ILE A 222 -0.76 -8.76 -16.66
C ILE A 222 -0.70 -10.14 -17.35
N ARG A 223 -1.66 -11.02 -17.01
CA ARG A 223 -1.91 -12.29 -17.69
C ARG A 223 -3.29 -12.27 -18.31
N ASN A 224 -3.49 -13.17 -19.27
CA ASN A 224 -4.84 -13.44 -19.78
C ASN A 224 -5.77 -13.79 -18.62
N PRO A 225 -7.02 -13.32 -18.63
CA PRO A 225 -7.95 -13.58 -17.55
C PRO A 225 -8.22 -15.07 -17.42
N THR A 226 -8.39 -15.50 -16.18
CA THR A 226 -8.89 -16.84 -15.84
C THR A 226 -10.37 -16.73 -15.48
N THR A 227 -11.15 -17.77 -15.73
CA THR A 227 -12.54 -17.76 -15.29
C THR A 227 -12.63 -18.21 -13.84
N ASN A 228 -13.24 -17.38 -13.00
CA ASN A 228 -13.52 -17.73 -11.62
C ASN A 228 -14.51 -18.93 -11.55
N ASN A 229 -14.19 -19.93 -10.71
CA ASN A 229 -14.99 -21.14 -10.61
C ASN A 229 -16.35 -20.97 -9.95
N ARG A 230 -16.54 -19.97 -9.08
CA ARG A 230 -17.76 -19.74 -8.29
C ARG A 230 -18.84 -19.01 -9.11
N VAL A 231 -18.50 -17.86 -9.65
CA VAL A 231 -19.44 -16.94 -10.30
C VAL A 231 -19.32 -16.98 -11.83
N LYS A 232 -18.27 -17.62 -12.37
CA LYS A 232 -17.97 -17.66 -13.81
C LYS A 232 -17.73 -16.27 -14.40
N THR A 233 -17.03 -15.41 -13.66
CA THR A 233 -16.56 -14.09 -14.13
C THR A 233 -15.09 -14.16 -14.52
N PRO A 234 -14.64 -13.42 -15.54
CA PRO A 234 -13.23 -13.24 -15.83
C PRO A 234 -12.51 -12.58 -14.65
N LEU A 235 -11.35 -13.11 -14.28
CA LEU A 235 -10.47 -12.59 -13.22
C LEU A 235 -9.08 -12.36 -13.79
N PHE A 236 -8.58 -11.14 -13.68
CA PHE A 236 -7.24 -10.77 -14.10
C PHE A 236 -6.27 -10.86 -12.93
N ILE A 237 -5.21 -11.64 -13.08
CA ILE A 237 -4.13 -11.71 -12.10
C ILE A 237 -3.09 -10.66 -12.46
N ILE A 238 -2.81 -9.77 -11.51
CA ILE A 238 -1.85 -8.69 -11.64
C ILE A 238 -0.58 -9.03 -10.86
N GLY A 239 0.57 -9.06 -11.54
CA GLY A 239 1.87 -9.21 -10.90
C GLY A 239 2.24 -7.95 -10.13
N VAL A 240 2.16 -8.00 -8.81
CA VAL A 240 2.37 -6.84 -7.93
C VAL A 240 3.79 -6.30 -8.07
N ASP A 241 4.79 -7.19 -8.04
CA ASP A 241 6.20 -6.79 -8.10
C ASP A 241 6.55 -6.20 -9.47
N ALA A 242 6.07 -6.82 -10.54
CA ALA A 242 6.25 -6.31 -11.91
C ALA A 242 5.53 -4.96 -12.12
N GLY A 243 4.34 -4.79 -11.53
CA GLY A 243 3.59 -3.53 -11.57
C GLY A 243 4.31 -2.41 -10.83
N LYS A 244 4.80 -2.67 -9.61
CA LYS A 244 5.59 -1.72 -8.83
C LYS A 244 6.87 -1.32 -9.56
N ALA A 245 7.62 -2.29 -10.09
CA ALA A 245 8.86 -2.01 -10.85
C ALA A 245 8.60 -1.11 -12.06
N LEU A 246 7.52 -1.37 -12.82
CA LEU A 246 7.12 -0.55 -13.96
C LEU A 246 6.74 0.89 -13.54
N LEU A 247 6.00 1.03 -12.42
CA LEU A 247 5.63 2.34 -11.88
C LEU A 247 6.86 3.14 -11.47
N TYR A 248 7.76 2.54 -10.67
CA TYR A 248 8.99 3.20 -10.23
C TYR A 248 9.91 3.58 -11.40
N GLN A 249 10.02 2.71 -12.41
CA GLN A 249 10.77 3.04 -13.62
C GLN A 249 10.23 4.29 -14.31
N ARG A 250 8.90 4.41 -14.44
CA ARG A 250 8.27 5.59 -15.06
C ARG A 250 8.46 6.86 -14.22
N LEU A 251 8.33 6.77 -12.90
CA LEU A 251 8.49 7.91 -12.00
C LEU A 251 9.92 8.47 -12.00
N ARG A 252 10.93 7.67 -12.39
CA ARG A 252 12.34 8.10 -12.48
C ARG A 252 12.70 8.78 -13.80
N HIS A 253 11.98 8.49 -14.87
CA HIS A 253 12.35 8.92 -16.22
C HIS A 253 11.56 10.11 -16.76
N ASN A 254 10.75 10.74 -15.93
CA ASN A 254 9.97 11.94 -16.30
C ASN A 254 10.52 13.19 -15.62
#